data_7d06c76fa95a40700734f2c107979ca7
#
_entry.id   7d06c76fa95a40700734f2c107979ca7
#
_cell.length_a   1.000
_cell.length_b   1.000
_cell.length_c   1.000
_cell.angle_alpha   90.00
_cell.angle_beta   90.00
_cell.angle_gamma   90.00
#
_symmetry.space_group_name_H-M   'P 1'
#
loop_
_entity.id
_entity.type
_entity.pdbx_description
1 polymer ?
#
loop_
_entity_poly.entity_id
_entity_poly.type
_entity_poly.pdbx_seq_one_letter_code
_entity_poly.pdbx_strand_id
1 'polypeptide(L)'
;MNFLKISSIILLLVSIFAVGCASAATCSDATLKGVYGFIVSGLGGDGTPRAIVGQGTADGKGNLSGTLTKSKDGTILDLTFTATYSVAKNCTGSLTTNDEDGETRHDNFVFENGNKGWQVIQTDSGRVISGFGLAQGAAVCGENGKKQTFAANLNGIVIGVGQVAYLEQVILDGKGNVSGSGTFSLAGAIYTVPITGTYTENADCTGSAQITPQGYSTLNFNFVVVNVGKEILLVEADTNTIVSGNMQ
;
A
#
# COMPACT_ATOMS: atom_id res chain seq x y z
N MET A 1 32.23 -70.57 -38.24
CA MET A 1 31.04 -69.97 -37.55
C MET A 1 31.51 -69.24 -36.30
N ASN A 2 31.79 -67.93 -36.43
CA ASN A 2 32.30 -67.12 -35.33
C ASN A 2 31.20 -66.26 -34.73
N PHE A 3 30.91 -66.54 -33.47
CA PHE A 3 29.97 -65.71 -32.71
C PHE A 3 30.71 -64.49 -32.13
N LEU A 4 30.34 -63.28 -32.60
CA LEU A 4 30.74 -62.01 -32.02
C LEU A 4 30.02 -61.76 -30.74
N LYS A 5 30.72 -61.66 -29.62
CA LYS A 5 30.17 -61.15 -28.35
C LYS A 5 30.18 -59.62 -28.33
N ILE A 6 29.02 -58.99 -28.37
CA ILE A 6 28.87 -57.57 -28.18
C ILE A 6 28.72 -57.34 -26.67
N SER A 7 29.74 -56.70 -26.09
CA SER A 7 29.73 -56.27 -24.69
C SER A 7 29.13 -54.88 -24.59
N SER A 8 27.91 -54.77 -24.06
CA SER A 8 27.23 -53.49 -23.82
C SER A 8 27.80 -52.85 -22.56
N ILE A 9 28.57 -51.79 -22.73
CA ILE A 9 29.01 -50.91 -21.63
C ILE A 9 27.86 -49.92 -21.37
N ILE A 10 27.11 -50.11 -20.29
CA ILE A 10 26.15 -49.17 -19.79
C ILE A 10 26.89 -48.06 -19.04
N LEU A 11 27.02 -46.88 -19.67
CA LEU A 11 27.61 -45.70 -19.07
C LEU A 11 26.53 -45.04 -18.20
N LEU A 12 26.60 -45.25 -16.87
CA LEU A 12 25.69 -44.64 -15.89
C LEU A 12 26.11 -43.17 -15.71
N LEU A 13 25.43 -42.26 -16.41
CA LEU A 13 25.54 -40.80 -16.17
C LEU A 13 24.86 -40.47 -14.84
N VAL A 14 25.64 -40.36 -13.79
CA VAL A 14 25.20 -39.77 -12.52
C VAL A 14 25.17 -38.24 -12.70
N SER A 15 24.02 -37.68 -13.05
CA SER A 15 23.80 -36.25 -13.02
C SER A 15 23.72 -35.79 -11.56
N ILE A 16 24.80 -35.23 -11.06
CA ILE A 16 24.86 -34.52 -9.79
C ILE A 16 24.00 -33.25 -9.95
N PHE A 17 22.73 -33.30 -9.53
CA PHE A 17 21.95 -32.11 -9.30
C PHE A 17 22.60 -31.36 -8.13
N ALA A 18 23.42 -30.37 -8.42
CA ALA A 18 23.79 -29.37 -7.44
C ALA A 18 22.50 -28.63 -7.05
N VAL A 19 21.87 -29.08 -5.98
CA VAL A 19 20.85 -28.28 -5.30
C VAL A 19 21.59 -27.05 -4.78
N GLY A 20 21.58 -25.98 -5.59
CA GLY A 20 22.03 -24.67 -5.11
C GLY A 20 21.18 -24.33 -3.90
N CYS A 21 21.78 -24.35 -2.71
CA CYS A 21 21.19 -23.71 -1.54
C CYS A 21 21.02 -22.23 -1.93
N ALA A 22 19.80 -21.85 -2.33
CA ALA A 22 19.45 -20.44 -2.37
C ALA A 22 19.74 -19.91 -0.97
N SER A 23 20.76 -19.07 -0.84
CA SER A 23 21.05 -18.37 0.41
C SER A 23 19.79 -17.60 0.77
N ALA A 24 19.09 -18.01 1.82
CA ALA A 24 17.94 -17.28 2.30
C ALA A 24 18.42 -15.84 2.57
N ALA A 25 17.76 -14.87 1.94
CA ALA A 25 18.09 -13.46 2.15
C ALA A 25 18.05 -13.19 3.65
N THR A 26 19.17 -12.73 4.20
CA THR A 26 19.28 -12.44 5.64
C THR A 26 18.89 -10.97 5.81
N CYS A 27 17.73 -10.71 6.41
CA CYS A 27 17.27 -9.36 6.70
C CYS A 27 17.91 -8.80 7.99
N SER A 28 17.87 -7.49 8.12
CA SER A 28 18.27 -6.71 9.29
C SER A 28 17.56 -5.36 9.25
N ASP A 29 17.74 -4.51 10.25
CA ASP A 29 17.19 -3.14 10.25
C ASP A 29 17.59 -2.35 8.99
N ALA A 30 18.77 -2.60 8.44
CA ALA A 30 19.23 -1.98 7.19
C ALA A 30 18.42 -2.39 5.94
N THR A 31 17.58 -3.43 6.04
CA THR A 31 16.65 -3.84 4.98
C THR A 31 15.51 -2.85 4.82
N LEU A 32 15.05 -2.23 5.92
CA LEU A 32 14.06 -1.16 5.91
C LEU A 32 14.79 0.19 5.90
N LYS A 33 15.12 0.67 4.69
CA LYS A 33 15.82 1.95 4.49
C LYS A 33 15.29 2.69 3.28
N GLY A 34 15.01 3.99 3.44
CA GLY A 34 14.48 4.86 2.38
C GLY A 34 13.07 5.33 2.66
N VAL A 35 12.40 5.80 1.63
CA VAL A 35 11.04 6.35 1.72
C VAL A 35 10.03 5.29 1.30
N TYR A 36 8.99 5.13 2.10
CA TYR A 36 7.90 4.19 1.91
C TYR A 36 6.56 4.91 2.05
N GLY A 37 5.63 4.61 1.14
CA GLY A 37 4.21 4.87 1.36
C GLY A 37 3.57 3.64 1.99
N PHE A 38 2.57 3.85 2.83
CA PHE A 38 1.83 2.77 3.48
C PHE A 38 0.34 3.08 3.57
N ILE A 39 -0.44 2.01 3.65
CA ILE A 39 -1.88 2.06 3.87
C ILE A 39 -2.28 0.97 4.86
N VAL A 40 -3.09 1.32 5.84
CA VAL A 40 -3.66 0.35 6.80
C VAL A 40 -5.11 0.71 7.07
N SER A 41 -5.95 -0.30 7.31
CA SER A 41 -7.36 -0.09 7.65
C SER A 41 -7.88 -1.19 8.56
N GLY A 42 -9.01 -0.92 9.22
CA GLY A 42 -9.65 -1.89 10.09
C GLY A 42 -10.40 -1.24 11.25
N LEU A 43 -10.46 -1.93 12.40
CA LEU A 43 -11.16 -1.48 13.59
C LEU A 43 -10.18 -1.13 14.71
N GLY A 44 -10.36 0.03 15.33
CA GLY A 44 -9.67 0.44 16.54
C GLY A 44 -10.12 -0.36 17.78
N GLY A 45 -9.39 -0.20 18.90
CA GLY A 45 -9.71 -0.89 20.16
C GLY A 45 -11.04 -0.49 20.79
N ASP A 46 -11.61 0.62 20.37
CA ASP A 46 -12.95 1.11 20.69
C ASP A 46 -14.03 0.57 19.72
N GLY A 47 -13.65 -0.31 18.77
CA GLY A 47 -14.53 -0.85 17.74
C GLY A 47 -14.84 0.12 16.60
N THR A 48 -14.25 1.34 16.59
CA THR A 48 -14.48 2.33 15.54
C THR A 48 -13.65 2.01 14.29
N PRO A 49 -14.20 2.20 13.09
CA PRO A 49 -13.48 1.98 11.85
C PRO A 49 -12.40 3.04 11.65
N ARG A 50 -11.29 2.61 11.02
CA ARG A 50 -10.13 3.47 10.72
C ARG A 50 -9.54 3.14 9.35
N ALA A 51 -9.08 4.17 8.67
CA ALA A 51 -8.28 4.07 7.46
C ALA A 51 -7.14 5.09 7.54
N ILE A 52 -5.94 4.69 7.16
CA ILE A 52 -4.74 5.52 7.25
C ILE A 52 -3.95 5.34 5.96
N VAL A 53 -3.54 6.45 5.36
CA VAL A 53 -2.49 6.49 4.33
C VAL A 53 -1.37 7.38 4.81
N GLY A 54 -0.13 7.03 4.54
CA GLY A 54 0.99 7.85 4.98
C GLY A 54 2.28 7.56 4.24
N GLN A 55 3.25 8.42 4.51
CA GLN A 55 4.60 8.31 4.00
C GLN A 55 5.58 8.38 5.17
N GLY A 56 6.62 7.55 5.13
CA GLY A 56 7.66 7.56 6.16
C GLY A 56 9.03 7.28 5.59
N THR A 57 10.05 7.88 6.23
CA THR A 57 11.46 7.66 5.93
C THR A 57 12.09 6.79 7.02
N ALA A 58 12.56 5.62 6.63
CA ALA A 58 13.32 4.71 7.48
C ALA A 58 14.82 4.94 7.33
N ASP A 59 15.55 5.02 8.44
CA ASP A 59 16.99 5.31 8.47
C ASP A 59 17.89 4.07 8.25
N GLY A 60 17.30 2.87 8.28
CA GLY A 60 18.05 1.61 8.22
C GLY A 60 18.73 1.24 9.55
N LYS A 61 18.39 1.91 10.65
CA LYS A 61 18.99 1.73 11.98
C LYS A 61 17.95 1.58 13.09
N GLY A 62 16.69 1.36 12.72
CA GLY A 62 15.60 1.15 13.66
C GLY A 62 14.70 2.36 13.89
N ASN A 63 14.85 3.47 13.14
CA ASN A 63 13.98 4.63 13.28
C ASN A 63 13.24 4.92 11.97
N LEU A 64 11.98 5.34 12.08
CA LEU A 64 11.09 5.74 11.01
C LEU A 64 10.32 6.99 11.44
N SER A 65 10.16 7.95 10.55
CA SER A 65 9.32 9.13 10.80
C SER A 65 8.67 9.62 9.52
N GLY A 66 7.54 10.31 9.64
CA GLY A 66 6.82 10.81 8.48
C GLY A 66 5.51 11.49 8.79
N THR A 67 4.64 11.51 7.79
CA THR A 67 3.30 12.10 7.84
C THR A 67 2.24 11.09 7.44
N LEU A 68 1.03 11.27 7.91
CA LEU A 68 -0.11 10.44 7.56
C LEU A 68 -1.42 11.22 7.58
N THR A 69 -2.39 10.76 6.80
CA THR A 69 -3.80 11.13 6.94
C THR A 69 -4.54 9.93 7.53
N LYS A 70 -5.24 10.16 8.63
CA LYS A 70 -6.03 9.18 9.36
C LYS A 70 -7.50 9.57 9.31
N SER A 71 -8.36 8.69 8.78
CA SER A 71 -9.79 8.72 9.05
C SER A 71 -10.08 7.84 10.26
N LYS A 72 -10.52 8.43 11.35
CA LYS A 72 -10.86 7.78 12.61
C LYS A 72 -12.32 8.07 12.94
N ASP A 73 -13.18 7.06 12.80
CA ASP A 73 -14.62 7.24 12.98
C ASP A 73 -15.19 8.43 12.18
N GLY A 74 -14.70 8.59 10.93
CA GLY A 74 -15.08 9.68 10.02
C GLY A 74 -14.52 11.06 10.36
N THR A 75 -13.66 11.18 11.37
CA THR A 75 -12.86 12.39 11.62
C THR A 75 -11.54 12.29 10.88
N ILE A 76 -11.22 13.28 10.06
CA ILE A 76 -9.97 13.33 9.27
C ILE A 76 -8.91 14.08 10.07
N LEU A 77 -7.75 13.47 10.21
CA LEU A 77 -6.59 13.99 10.93
C LEU A 77 -5.35 13.87 10.04
N ASP A 78 -4.69 15.00 9.79
CA ASP A 78 -3.35 15.03 9.17
C ASP A 78 -2.34 15.18 10.29
N LEU A 79 -1.45 14.19 10.42
CA LEU A 79 -0.57 14.03 11.58
C LEU A 79 0.86 13.75 11.13
N THR A 80 1.82 14.13 11.98
CA THR A 80 3.16 13.56 11.94
C THR A 80 3.24 12.33 12.86
N PHE A 81 4.20 11.47 12.59
CA PHE A 81 4.48 10.33 13.45
C PHE A 81 5.98 10.03 13.55
N THR A 82 6.34 9.37 14.64
CA THR A 82 7.65 8.75 14.81
C THR A 82 7.47 7.28 15.15
N ALA A 83 8.42 6.45 14.76
CA ALA A 83 8.38 5.04 15.08
C ALA A 83 9.77 4.46 15.30
N THR A 84 9.83 3.39 16.09
CA THR A 84 10.99 2.52 16.19
C THR A 84 10.65 1.16 15.63
N TYR A 85 11.60 0.51 14.93
CA TYR A 85 11.41 -0.82 14.38
C TYR A 85 12.60 -1.73 14.63
N SER A 86 12.37 -3.03 14.52
CA SER A 86 13.44 -4.02 14.47
C SER A 86 13.11 -5.09 13.43
N VAL A 87 14.15 -5.59 12.74
CA VAL A 87 14.03 -6.59 11.68
C VAL A 87 14.85 -7.83 12.03
N ALA A 88 14.19 -8.97 12.11
CA ALA A 88 14.82 -10.27 12.36
C ALA A 88 15.40 -10.85 11.04
N LYS A 89 16.35 -11.79 11.19
CA LYS A 89 17.03 -12.44 10.05
C LYS A 89 16.11 -13.19 9.09
N ASN A 90 14.93 -13.61 9.55
CA ASN A 90 13.89 -14.27 8.75
C ASN A 90 12.96 -13.29 8.01
N CYS A 91 13.32 -12.00 7.97
CA CYS A 91 12.57 -10.94 7.29
C CYS A 91 11.19 -10.64 7.91
N THR A 92 10.98 -10.99 9.17
CA THR A 92 9.88 -10.46 9.98
C THR A 92 10.39 -9.28 10.81
N GLY A 93 9.49 -8.42 11.27
CA GLY A 93 9.87 -7.31 12.13
C GLY A 93 8.73 -6.85 13.02
N SER A 94 9.06 -5.95 13.93
CA SER A 94 8.12 -5.24 14.79
C SER A 94 8.31 -3.74 14.65
N LEU A 95 7.23 -2.98 14.85
CA LEU A 95 7.17 -1.54 14.74
C LEU A 95 6.38 -0.99 15.93
N THR A 96 6.87 0.08 16.53
CA THR A 96 6.12 0.86 17.53
C THR A 96 6.01 2.29 17.00
N THR A 97 4.80 2.74 16.73
CA THR A 97 4.48 4.05 16.15
C THR A 97 3.83 4.94 17.20
N ASN A 98 4.23 6.22 17.26
CA ASN A 98 3.60 7.25 18.06
C ASN A 98 3.13 8.39 17.15
N ASP A 99 1.85 8.68 17.15
CA ASP A 99 1.23 9.77 16.40
C ASP A 99 1.09 11.03 17.26
N GLU A 100 0.95 12.19 16.64
CA GLU A 100 0.72 13.45 17.35
C GLU A 100 -0.62 13.53 18.09
N ASP A 101 -1.61 12.68 17.74
CA ASP A 101 -2.86 12.57 18.51
C ASP A 101 -2.72 11.75 19.80
N GLY A 102 -1.49 11.37 20.18
CA GLY A 102 -1.15 10.66 21.40
C GLY A 102 -1.38 9.15 21.32
N GLU A 103 -1.68 8.60 20.15
CA GLU A 103 -1.88 7.16 19.98
C GLU A 103 -0.53 6.44 19.79
N THR A 104 -0.29 5.42 20.61
CA THR A 104 0.82 4.46 20.42
C THR A 104 0.26 3.19 19.82
N ARG A 105 0.93 2.65 18.79
CA ARG A 105 0.58 1.41 18.10
C ARG A 105 1.75 0.46 18.05
N HIS A 106 1.46 -0.82 18.20
CA HIS A 106 2.43 -1.90 18.04
C HIS A 106 2.00 -2.78 16.87
N ASP A 107 2.91 -2.99 15.95
CA ASP A 107 2.66 -3.74 14.72
C ASP A 107 3.73 -4.82 14.53
N ASN A 108 3.34 -5.94 13.92
CA ASN A 108 4.26 -6.90 13.31
C ASN A 108 4.19 -6.80 11.79
N PHE A 109 5.31 -6.95 11.12
CA PHE A 109 5.38 -6.93 9.67
C PHE A 109 6.26 -8.03 9.09
N VAL A 110 6.04 -8.33 7.81
CA VAL A 110 6.81 -9.29 7.03
C VAL A 110 7.18 -8.64 5.69
N PHE A 111 8.46 -8.70 5.31
CA PHE A 111 8.88 -8.22 4.00
C PHE A 111 8.36 -9.10 2.87
N GLU A 112 7.97 -8.47 1.78
CA GLU A 112 7.70 -9.11 0.50
C GLU A 112 8.99 -9.48 -0.24
N ASN A 113 8.87 -10.35 -1.26
CA ASN A 113 9.97 -10.75 -2.10
C ASN A 113 10.72 -9.54 -2.69
N GLY A 114 12.02 -9.47 -2.44
CA GLY A 114 12.89 -8.40 -2.94
C GLY A 114 12.92 -7.13 -2.09
N ASN A 115 12.33 -7.16 -0.88
CA ASN A 115 12.36 -6.07 0.12
C ASN A 115 11.83 -4.71 -0.39
N LYS A 116 10.95 -4.72 -1.39
CA LYS A 116 10.32 -3.52 -1.95
C LYS A 116 9.04 -3.13 -1.25
N GLY A 117 8.51 -4.02 -0.43
CA GLY A 117 7.29 -3.83 0.33
C GLY A 117 7.24 -4.73 1.55
N TRP A 118 6.24 -4.51 2.37
CA TRP A 118 5.97 -5.27 3.58
C TRP A 118 4.46 -5.32 3.87
N GLN A 119 4.01 -6.43 4.43
CA GLN A 119 2.66 -6.60 4.96
C GLN A 119 2.69 -6.36 6.46
N VAL A 120 1.65 -5.77 7.05
CA VAL A 120 1.59 -5.38 8.46
C VAL A 120 0.27 -5.77 9.10
N ILE A 121 0.35 -6.09 10.37
CA ILE A 121 -0.81 -6.28 11.25
C ILE A 121 -0.55 -5.63 12.60
N GLN A 122 -1.53 -4.90 13.11
CA GLN A 122 -1.49 -4.35 14.46
C GLN A 122 -1.67 -5.46 15.50
N THR A 123 -0.88 -5.41 16.58
CA THR A 123 -0.83 -6.44 17.62
C THR A 123 -1.43 -6.01 18.97
N ASP A 124 -1.88 -4.76 19.06
CA ASP A 124 -2.57 -4.26 20.26
C ASP A 124 -3.90 -4.98 20.46
N SER A 125 -4.19 -5.35 21.71
CA SER A 125 -5.41 -6.07 22.06
C SER A 125 -6.68 -5.26 21.69
N GLY A 126 -7.69 -5.95 21.19
CA GLY A 126 -8.97 -5.38 20.78
C GLY A 126 -8.95 -4.64 19.43
N ARG A 127 -7.81 -4.58 18.75
CA ARG A 127 -7.68 -3.94 17.43
C ARG A 127 -7.60 -4.96 16.31
N VAL A 128 -8.20 -4.66 15.16
CA VAL A 128 -8.16 -5.49 13.96
C VAL A 128 -7.80 -4.59 12.80
N ILE A 129 -6.52 -4.25 12.68
CA ILE A 129 -5.98 -3.36 11.65
C ILE A 129 -4.87 -4.10 10.90
N SER A 130 -4.90 -4.05 9.58
CA SER A 130 -3.85 -4.59 8.72
C SER A 130 -3.65 -3.73 7.48
N GLY A 131 -2.58 -3.98 6.76
CA GLY A 131 -2.29 -3.28 5.52
C GLY A 131 -0.91 -3.61 4.99
N PHE A 132 -0.36 -2.70 4.21
CA PHE A 132 0.94 -2.88 3.59
C PHE A 132 1.67 -1.55 3.37
N GLY A 133 2.96 -1.63 3.13
CA GLY A 133 3.77 -0.51 2.69
C GLY A 133 4.64 -0.89 1.51
N LEU A 134 4.89 0.07 0.63
CA LEU A 134 5.71 -0.07 -0.57
C LEU A 134 6.77 1.02 -0.64
N ALA A 135 7.97 0.66 -1.09
CA ALA A 135 9.01 1.65 -1.34
C ALA A 135 8.55 2.61 -2.45
N GLN A 136 8.80 3.90 -2.26
CA GLN A 136 8.57 4.88 -3.33
C GLN A 136 9.56 4.69 -4.49
N GLY A 137 10.78 4.31 -4.18
CA GLY A 137 11.84 4.17 -5.17
C GLY A 137 12.31 5.53 -5.70
N ALA A 138 12.93 5.53 -6.88
CA ALA A 138 13.35 6.74 -7.58
C ALA A 138 12.19 7.34 -8.41
N ALA A 139 11.00 7.46 -7.85
CA ALA A 139 9.88 8.11 -8.53
C ALA A 139 10.20 9.59 -8.73
N VAL A 140 9.94 10.09 -9.92
CA VAL A 140 9.88 11.53 -10.18
C VAL A 140 8.44 11.92 -9.94
N CYS A 141 8.17 12.48 -8.78
CA CYS A 141 6.85 12.92 -8.38
C CYS A 141 6.63 14.41 -8.72
N GLY A 142 5.38 14.81 -8.76
CA GLY A 142 4.93 16.09 -9.28
C GLY A 142 4.32 15.97 -10.68
N GLU A 143 3.58 16.98 -11.08
CA GLU A 143 2.95 17.06 -12.40
C GLU A 143 4.01 17.06 -13.50
N ASN A 144 4.24 15.90 -14.11
CA ASN A 144 5.33 15.67 -15.07
C ASN A 144 4.88 15.71 -16.56
N GLY A 145 3.62 16.08 -16.81
CA GLY A 145 3.02 16.17 -18.14
C GLY A 145 2.73 14.81 -18.81
N LYS A 146 2.93 13.70 -18.12
CA LYS A 146 2.69 12.35 -18.64
C LYS A 146 1.30 11.86 -18.28
N LYS A 147 0.55 11.45 -19.29
CA LYS A 147 -0.74 10.80 -19.10
C LYS A 147 -0.53 9.38 -18.55
N GLN A 148 -1.25 9.03 -17.49
CA GLN A 148 -1.25 7.71 -16.87
C GLN A 148 -2.69 7.20 -16.72
N THR A 149 -2.87 5.88 -16.75
CA THR A 149 -4.16 5.24 -16.55
C THR A 149 -4.00 4.18 -15.47
N PHE A 150 -4.89 4.21 -14.49
CA PHE A 150 -4.90 3.31 -13.35
C PHE A 150 -6.25 2.60 -13.23
N ALA A 151 -6.22 1.41 -12.65
CA ALA A 151 -7.39 0.75 -12.08
C ALA A 151 -7.40 0.99 -10.57
N ALA A 152 -8.42 1.66 -10.07
CA ALA A 152 -8.60 1.94 -8.65
C ALA A 152 -9.57 0.95 -8.01
N ASN A 153 -9.24 0.48 -6.82
CA ASN A 153 -10.09 -0.36 -5.98
C ASN A 153 -10.07 0.17 -4.55
N LEU A 154 -11.19 0.73 -4.12
CA LEU A 154 -11.36 1.25 -2.77
C LEU A 154 -12.57 0.62 -2.10
N ASN A 155 -12.49 0.48 -0.79
CA ASN A 155 -13.62 0.00 0.00
C ASN A 155 -13.58 0.60 1.40
N GLY A 156 -14.72 0.54 2.08
CA GLY A 156 -14.82 1.06 3.44
C GLY A 156 -16.24 1.25 3.91
N ILE A 157 -16.41 2.26 4.74
CA ILE A 157 -17.69 2.61 5.36
C ILE A 157 -17.91 4.12 5.24
N VAL A 158 -19.13 4.51 4.90
CA VAL A 158 -19.63 5.89 5.05
C VAL A 158 -20.61 5.88 6.21
N ILE A 159 -20.33 6.66 7.26
CA ILE A 159 -21.17 6.71 8.47
C ILE A 159 -22.55 7.24 8.10
N GLY A 160 -23.59 6.54 8.53
CA GLY A 160 -24.97 6.84 8.18
C GLY A 160 -25.44 6.28 6.83
N VAL A 161 -24.52 5.76 5.99
CA VAL A 161 -24.86 5.09 4.72
C VAL A 161 -24.63 3.59 4.81
N GLY A 162 -23.45 3.15 5.24
CA GLY A 162 -23.06 1.74 5.34
C GLY A 162 -21.78 1.40 4.57
N GLN A 163 -21.61 0.12 4.22
CA GLN A 163 -20.47 -0.37 3.44
C GLN A 163 -20.48 0.21 2.03
N VAL A 164 -19.29 0.58 1.56
CA VAL A 164 -19.10 1.10 0.21
C VAL A 164 -17.91 0.42 -0.48
N ALA A 165 -17.98 0.34 -1.80
CA ALA A 165 -16.88 -0.14 -2.64
C ALA A 165 -16.86 0.62 -3.97
N TYR A 166 -15.67 1.02 -4.42
CA TYR A 166 -15.44 1.76 -5.66
C TYR A 166 -14.49 0.98 -6.55
N LEU A 167 -14.84 0.80 -7.81
CA LEU A 167 -13.97 0.25 -8.85
C LEU A 167 -13.94 1.24 -9.99
N GLU A 168 -12.77 1.82 -10.27
CA GLU A 168 -12.67 2.93 -11.21
C GLU A 168 -11.53 2.72 -12.20
N GLN A 169 -11.74 3.18 -13.44
CA GLN A 169 -10.67 3.50 -14.36
C GLN A 169 -10.37 5.00 -14.22
N VAL A 170 -9.19 5.33 -13.76
CA VAL A 170 -8.74 6.71 -13.49
C VAL A 170 -7.66 7.08 -14.50
N ILE A 171 -7.83 8.22 -15.16
CA ILE A 171 -6.87 8.78 -16.10
C ILE A 171 -6.37 10.10 -15.54
N LEU A 172 -5.08 10.17 -15.24
CA LEU A 172 -4.35 11.38 -14.87
C LEU A 172 -3.71 11.95 -16.12
N ASP A 173 -3.93 13.23 -16.45
CA ASP A 173 -3.39 13.85 -17.66
C ASP A 173 -1.94 14.36 -17.51
N GLY A 174 -1.39 14.29 -16.32
CA GLY A 174 -0.07 14.82 -15.95
C GLY A 174 -0.03 16.34 -15.80
N LYS A 175 -1.18 17.01 -15.79
CA LYS A 175 -1.35 18.47 -15.68
C LYS A 175 -2.37 18.85 -14.60
N GLY A 176 -2.67 17.92 -13.68
CA GLY A 176 -3.58 18.13 -12.58
C GLY A 176 -5.05 17.78 -12.87
N ASN A 177 -5.40 17.19 -14.03
CA ASN A 177 -6.79 16.82 -14.30
C ASN A 177 -6.98 15.30 -14.24
N VAL A 178 -8.17 14.91 -13.76
CA VAL A 178 -8.65 13.53 -13.65
C VAL A 178 -9.85 13.33 -14.56
N SER A 179 -9.91 12.19 -15.24
CA SER A 179 -11.07 11.72 -15.98
C SER A 179 -11.17 10.20 -15.93
N GLY A 180 -12.34 9.65 -16.20
CA GLY A 180 -12.51 8.19 -16.21
C GLY A 180 -13.95 7.76 -16.05
N SER A 181 -14.13 6.56 -15.53
CA SER A 181 -15.45 6.00 -15.18
C SER A 181 -15.33 5.11 -13.95
N GLY A 182 -16.35 5.10 -13.13
CA GLY A 182 -16.38 4.30 -11.90
C GLY A 182 -17.70 3.55 -11.72
N THR A 183 -17.59 2.37 -11.11
CA THR A 183 -18.72 1.63 -10.57
C THR A 183 -18.66 1.71 -9.06
N PHE A 184 -19.72 2.22 -8.46
CA PHE A 184 -19.85 2.48 -7.03
C PHE A 184 -20.92 1.57 -6.46
N SER A 185 -20.62 0.89 -5.38
CA SER A 185 -21.58 0.18 -4.53
C SER A 185 -21.76 0.96 -3.23
N LEU A 186 -22.94 1.53 -3.02
CA LEU A 186 -23.29 2.29 -1.84
C LEU A 186 -24.40 1.55 -1.07
N ALA A 187 -24.05 0.92 0.05
CA ALA A 187 -24.97 0.08 0.83
C ALA A 187 -25.73 -0.96 -0.04
N GLY A 188 -25.06 -1.49 -1.08
CA GLY A 188 -25.63 -2.49 -2.02
C GLY A 188 -26.34 -1.89 -3.25
N ALA A 189 -26.55 -0.57 -3.32
CA ALA A 189 -27.01 0.07 -4.55
C ALA A 189 -25.83 0.31 -5.50
N ILE A 190 -25.96 -0.09 -6.78
CA ILE A 190 -24.89 -0.04 -7.77
C ILE A 190 -25.13 1.09 -8.76
N TYR A 191 -24.09 1.90 -8.99
CA TYR A 191 -24.07 3.02 -9.92
C TYR A 191 -22.83 2.94 -10.80
N THR A 192 -22.96 3.15 -12.10
CA THR A 192 -21.82 3.28 -13.03
C THR A 192 -21.93 4.62 -13.73
N VAL A 193 -20.94 5.48 -13.50
CA VAL A 193 -20.98 6.86 -13.98
C VAL A 193 -19.58 7.33 -14.43
N PRO A 194 -19.50 8.29 -15.35
CA PRO A 194 -18.26 9.02 -15.61
C PRO A 194 -17.77 9.74 -14.37
N ILE A 195 -16.45 9.84 -14.23
CA ILE A 195 -15.79 10.64 -13.20
C ILE A 195 -14.95 11.73 -13.84
N THR A 196 -14.90 12.89 -13.21
CA THR A 196 -14.00 14.00 -13.56
C THR A 196 -13.44 14.59 -12.27
N GLY A 197 -12.31 15.30 -12.37
CA GLY A 197 -11.75 15.92 -11.18
C GLY A 197 -10.41 16.57 -11.42
N THR A 198 -9.76 16.90 -10.32
CA THR A 198 -8.42 17.48 -10.30
C THR A 198 -7.56 16.78 -9.26
N TYR A 199 -6.25 16.85 -9.43
CA TYR A 199 -5.28 16.38 -8.43
C TYR A 199 -4.10 17.32 -8.34
N THR A 200 -3.42 17.28 -7.21
CA THR A 200 -2.12 17.93 -7.00
C THR A 200 -1.17 16.91 -6.41
N GLU A 201 -0.03 16.74 -7.04
CA GLU A 201 1.03 15.84 -6.59
C GLU A 201 2.24 16.67 -6.16
N ASN A 202 2.68 16.49 -4.92
CA ASN A 202 3.84 17.16 -4.34
C ASN A 202 5.15 16.49 -4.76
N ALA A 203 6.26 17.22 -4.65
CA ALA A 203 7.59 16.70 -4.98
C ALA A 203 8.05 15.53 -4.08
N ASP A 204 7.44 15.37 -2.91
CA ASP A 204 7.68 14.27 -1.98
C ASP A 204 6.80 13.02 -2.26
N CYS A 205 6.04 13.03 -3.36
CA CYS A 205 5.13 11.96 -3.75
C CYS A 205 3.87 11.83 -2.89
N THR A 206 3.56 12.81 -2.07
CA THR A 206 2.22 12.95 -1.47
C THR A 206 1.32 13.78 -2.37
N GLY A 207 0.02 13.75 -2.14
CA GLY A 207 -0.88 14.59 -2.90
C GLY A 207 -2.33 14.52 -2.44
N SER A 208 -3.15 15.31 -3.12
CA SER A 208 -4.60 15.30 -2.93
C SER A 208 -5.35 15.27 -4.26
N ALA A 209 -6.55 14.73 -4.26
CA ALA A 209 -7.44 14.71 -5.43
C ALA A 209 -8.87 15.03 -5.04
N GLN A 210 -9.58 15.62 -5.99
CA GLN A 210 -11.01 15.86 -5.93
C GLN A 210 -11.67 15.16 -7.10
N ILE A 211 -12.50 14.17 -6.84
CA ILE A 211 -13.17 13.35 -7.86
C ILE A 211 -14.67 13.59 -7.79
N THR A 212 -15.28 13.94 -8.89
CA THR A 212 -16.73 14.16 -8.97
C THR A 212 -17.36 13.10 -9.88
N PRO A 213 -18.00 12.06 -9.31
CA PRO A 213 -18.85 11.16 -10.07
C PRO A 213 -20.06 11.94 -10.63
N GLN A 214 -20.42 11.70 -11.88
CA GLN A 214 -21.50 12.45 -12.53
C GLN A 214 -22.83 12.28 -11.78
N GLY A 215 -23.41 13.39 -11.34
CA GLY A 215 -24.68 13.42 -10.59
C GLY A 215 -24.53 13.24 -9.08
N TYR A 216 -23.30 13.19 -8.55
CA TYR A 216 -22.99 13.03 -7.13
C TYR A 216 -22.09 14.14 -6.60
N SER A 217 -21.94 14.20 -5.29
CA SER A 217 -21.02 15.13 -4.64
C SER A 217 -19.56 14.79 -4.97
N THR A 218 -18.69 15.79 -4.91
CA THR A 218 -17.25 15.63 -5.02
C THR A 218 -16.72 14.86 -3.80
N LEU A 219 -15.85 13.89 -4.06
CA LEU A 219 -15.10 13.12 -3.09
C LEU A 219 -13.67 13.68 -3.02
N ASN A 220 -13.16 13.87 -1.82
CA ASN A 220 -11.81 14.36 -1.58
C ASN A 220 -10.91 13.19 -1.13
N PHE A 221 -9.70 13.13 -1.65
CA PHE A 221 -8.74 12.08 -1.33
C PHE A 221 -7.38 12.67 -0.98
N ASN A 222 -6.69 12.06 0.00
CA ASN A 222 -5.27 12.21 0.19
C ASN A 222 -4.57 10.93 -0.24
N PHE A 223 -3.38 11.06 -0.86
CA PHE A 223 -2.69 9.92 -1.44
C PHE A 223 -1.16 9.99 -1.31
N VAL A 224 -0.53 8.83 -1.51
CA VAL A 224 0.92 8.66 -1.62
C VAL A 224 1.25 7.81 -2.83
N VAL A 225 2.15 8.32 -3.69
CA VAL A 225 2.65 7.60 -4.87
C VAL A 225 3.79 6.67 -4.45
N VAL A 226 3.74 5.42 -4.87
CA VAL A 226 4.71 4.37 -4.53
C VAL A 226 5.12 3.56 -5.78
N ASN A 227 6.00 2.58 -5.58
CA ASN A 227 6.40 1.63 -6.63
C ASN A 227 6.88 2.33 -7.92
N VAL A 228 7.73 3.35 -7.76
CA VAL A 228 8.29 4.15 -8.87
C VAL A 228 7.19 4.80 -9.74
N GLY A 229 6.12 5.29 -9.10
CA GLY A 229 5.00 5.95 -9.79
C GLY A 229 3.99 5.00 -10.44
N LYS A 230 4.04 3.71 -10.16
CA LYS A 230 3.15 2.70 -10.74
C LYS A 230 1.94 2.39 -9.87
N GLU A 231 1.95 2.85 -8.63
CA GLU A 231 0.88 2.59 -7.67
C GLU A 231 0.66 3.83 -6.80
N ILE A 232 -0.59 4.08 -6.45
CA ILE A 232 -1.02 5.19 -5.60
C ILE A 232 -1.88 4.61 -4.49
N LEU A 233 -1.48 4.86 -3.24
CA LEU A 233 -2.24 4.50 -2.04
C LEU A 233 -3.08 5.71 -1.64
N LEU A 234 -4.36 5.53 -1.29
CA LEU A 234 -5.25 6.65 -1.01
C LEU A 234 -6.27 6.36 0.08
N VAL A 235 -6.66 7.44 0.76
CA VAL A 235 -7.76 7.48 1.72
C VAL A 235 -8.71 8.61 1.34
N GLU A 236 -10.01 8.37 1.46
CA GLU A 236 -11.01 9.42 1.32
C GLU A 236 -10.92 10.37 2.52
N ALA A 237 -10.83 11.67 2.25
CA ALA A 237 -10.58 12.72 3.22
C ALA A 237 -11.85 13.58 3.49
N ASP A 238 -13.02 13.02 3.24
CA ASP A 238 -14.29 13.63 3.62
C ASP A 238 -14.70 13.19 5.02
N THR A 239 -15.38 14.08 5.74
CA THR A 239 -15.93 13.72 7.05
C THR A 239 -16.97 12.62 6.93
N ASN A 240 -17.07 11.77 7.95
CA ASN A 240 -17.94 10.59 8.01
C ASN A 240 -17.59 9.49 7.01
N THR A 241 -16.41 9.52 6.38
CA THR A 241 -15.93 8.47 5.49
C THR A 241 -14.71 7.75 6.07
N ILE A 242 -14.67 6.47 5.93
CA ILE A 242 -13.55 5.60 6.26
C ILE A 242 -13.34 4.67 5.07
N VAL A 243 -12.86 5.24 3.97
CA VAL A 243 -12.67 4.55 2.70
C VAL A 243 -11.19 4.64 2.32
N SER A 244 -10.61 3.53 1.92
CA SER A 244 -9.22 3.48 1.49
C SER A 244 -9.00 2.42 0.43
N GLY A 245 -7.91 2.51 -0.29
CA GLY A 245 -7.53 1.54 -1.31
C GLY A 245 -6.30 1.96 -2.09
N ASN A 246 -6.13 1.36 -3.26
CA ASN A 246 -5.01 1.67 -4.14
C ASN A 246 -5.44 1.78 -5.61
N MET A 247 -4.59 2.42 -6.39
CA MET A 247 -4.65 2.45 -7.85
C MET A 247 -3.35 1.87 -8.42
N GLN A 248 -3.46 0.99 -9.44
CA GLN A 248 -2.33 0.36 -10.11
C GLN A 248 -2.59 0.09 -11.61
#